data_e8f93ff437dcf16984f79aa5cce383e6
#
_entry.id   e8f93ff437dcf16984f79aa5cce383e6
#
_cell.length_a   1.000
_cell.length_b   1.000
_cell.length_c   1.000
_cell.angle_alpha   90.00
_cell.angle_beta   90.00
_cell.angle_gamma   90.00
#
_symmetry.space_group_name_H-M   'P 1'
#
loop_
_entity.id
_entity.type
_entity.pdbx_description
1 polymer ?
#
loop_
_entity_poly.entity_id
_entity_poly.type
_entity_poly.pdbx_seq_one_letter_code
_entity_poly.pdbx_strand_id
1 'polypeptide(L)'
;RVGYDNILGYLRGGIHSWLAAGHKVDKIGSISAVEFANRIKKGSMEAPLDVRKESEYQSEHVVGVENFPLDFIHSNFAEIKPDKEYVLHCASGYRSLIAASIFMANGVKNVTDVRGGFKDIKDTGIKLTEYVCPTTLL
;
A
#
# COMPACT_ATOMS: atom_id res chain seq x y z
N ARG A 1 -4.13 -8.10 -11.22
CA ARG A 1 -5.14 -7.24 -11.86
C ARG A 1 -6.03 -6.64 -10.76
N VAL A 2 -6.38 -5.35 -10.89
CA VAL A 2 -7.20 -4.64 -9.90
C VAL A 2 -8.66 -4.45 -10.35
N GLY A 3 -9.11 -5.20 -11.37
CA GLY A 3 -10.51 -5.25 -11.80
C GLY A 3 -10.97 -4.12 -12.73
N TYR A 4 -10.07 -3.27 -13.22
CA TYR A 4 -10.40 -2.24 -14.20
C TYR A 4 -10.14 -2.76 -15.62
N ASP A 5 -11.07 -3.54 -16.17
CA ASP A 5 -10.91 -4.21 -17.46
C ASP A 5 -11.56 -3.46 -18.63
N ASN A 6 -12.42 -2.46 -18.35
CA ASN A 6 -13.07 -1.64 -19.37
C ASN A 6 -12.28 -0.34 -19.60
N ILE A 7 -11.31 -0.39 -20.49
CA ILE A 7 -10.44 0.75 -20.81
C ILE A 7 -11.03 1.50 -22.02
N LEU A 8 -11.51 2.72 -21.80
CA LEU A 8 -12.09 3.57 -22.85
C LEU A 8 -11.04 4.38 -23.61
N GLY A 9 -9.84 4.56 -23.05
CA GLY A 9 -8.79 5.33 -23.66
C GLY A 9 -7.68 5.70 -22.66
N TYR A 10 -6.82 6.61 -23.07
CA TYR A 10 -5.77 7.17 -22.22
C TYR A 10 -5.69 8.70 -22.37
N LEU A 11 -5.22 9.38 -21.33
CA LEU A 11 -5.00 10.82 -21.37
C LEU A 11 -3.63 11.11 -22.01
N ARG A 12 -3.63 11.72 -23.21
CA ARG A 12 -2.39 12.15 -23.86
C ARG A 12 -1.70 13.21 -23.00
N GLY A 13 -0.41 13.01 -22.69
CA GLY A 13 0.36 13.87 -21.80
C GLY A 13 0.15 13.60 -20.31
N GLY A 14 -0.70 12.63 -19.95
CA GLY A 14 -0.88 12.17 -18.56
C GLY A 14 -1.27 13.29 -17.61
N ILE A 15 -0.77 13.20 -16.37
CA ILE A 15 -1.10 14.14 -15.28
C ILE A 15 -0.71 15.60 -15.61
N HIS A 16 0.30 15.82 -16.45
CA HIS A 16 0.70 17.18 -16.85
C HIS A 16 -0.39 17.86 -17.67
N SER A 17 -1.01 17.15 -18.62
CA SER A 17 -2.13 17.70 -19.41
C SER A 17 -3.36 17.92 -18.54
N TRP A 18 -3.61 17.05 -17.56
CA TRP A 18 -4.69 17.22 -16.60
C TRP A 18 -4.55 18.50 -15.79
N LEU A 19 -3.36 18.73 -15.23
CA LEU A 19 -3.04 19.95 -14.47
C LEU A 19 -3.08 21.20 -15.32
N ALA A 20 -2.55 21.15 -16.55
CA ALA A 20 -2.58 22.27 -17.50
C ALA A 20 -4.01 22.66 -17.88
N ALA A 21 -4.95 21.72 -17.89
CA ALA A 21 -6.37 21.97 -18.10
C ALA A 21 -7.10 22.52 -16.86
N GLY A 22 -6.40 22.77 -15.75
CA GLY A 22 -6.95 23.34 -14.53
C GLY A 22 -7.70 22.35 -13.64
N HIS A 23 -7.57 21.04 -13.88
CA HIS A 23 -8.21 20.02 -13.06
C HIS A 23 -7.48 19.79 -11.74
N LYS A 24 -8.25 19.49 -10.71
CA LYS A 24 -7.72 19.15 -9.37
C LYS A 24 -7.11 17.76 -9.35
N VAL A 25 -6.13 17.59 -8.49
CA VAL A 25 -5.50 16.30 -8.18
C VAL A 25 -5.48 16.08 -6.68
N ASP A 26 -5.62 14.84 -6.27
CA ASP A 26 -5.38 14.41 -4.90
C ASP A 26 -3.90 14.04 -4.73
N LYS A 27 -3.43 14.11 -3.48
CA LYS A 27 -2.06 13.76 -3.13
C LYS A 27 -2.09 12.69 -2.04
N ILE A 28 -1.30 11.64 -2.23
CA ILE A 28 -1.09 10.59 -1.22
C ILE A 28 0.05 11.04 -0.31
N GLY A 29 -0.18 10.98 1.01
CA GLY A 29 0.88 11.15 2.00
C GLY A 29 1.97 10.09 1.84
N SER A 30 3.20 10.43 2.19
CA SER A 30 4.31 9.49 2.05
C SER A 30 5.28 9.63 3.21
N ILE A 31 5.68 8.50 3.81
CA ILE A 31 6.70 8.42 4.86
C ILE A 31 7.88 7.56 4.40
N SER A 32 9.02 7.73 5.07
CA SER A 32 10.18 6.87 4.83
C SER A 32 10.03 5.52 5.54
N ALA A 33 10.79 4.51 5.07
CA ALA A 33 10.86 3.21 5.74
C ALA A 33 11.36 3.32 7.19
N VAL A 34 12.28 4.25 7.48
CA VAL A 34 12.78 4.52 8.84
C VAL A 34 11.68 5.10 9.73
N GLU A 35 10.90 6.04 9.23
CA GLU A 35 9.77 6.59 9.97
C GLU A 35 8.70 5.53 10.24
N PHE A 36 8.37 4.72 9.23
CA PHE A 36 7.46 3.58 9.37
C PHE A 36 7.93 2.64 10.49
N ALA A 37 9.20 2.20 10.46
CA ALA A 37 9.76 1.32 11.47
C ALA A 37 9.70 1.92 12.89
N ASN A 38 9.98 3.21 13.01
CA ASN A 38 9.89 3.91 14.29
C ASN A 38 8.46 3.99 14.82
N ARG A 39 7.48 4.25 13.96
CA ARG A 39 6.06 4.30 14.33
C ARG A 39 5.53 2.92 14.74
N ILE A 40 5.92 1.84 14.04
CA ILE A 40 5.60 0.46 14.42
C ILE A 40 6.18 0.14 15.81
N LYS A 41 7.47 0.41 16.05
CA LYS A 41 8.13 0.16 17.34
C LYS A 41 7.46 0.90 18.51
N LYS A 42 6.91 2.08 18.26
CA LYS A 42 6.20 2.88 19.27
C LYS A 42 4.73 2.48 19.45
N GLY A 43 4.20 1.59 18.62
CA GLY A 43 2.77 1.25 18.61
C GLY A 43 1.87 2.45 18.26
N SER A 44 2.39 3.41 17.50
CA SER A 44 1.67 4.66 17.14
C SER A 44 1.04 4.62 15.75
N MET A 45 0.82 3.43 15.20
CA MET A 45 0.24 3.24 13.87
C MET A 45 -1.05 2.43 14.00
N GLU A 46 -2.15 2.97 13.51
CA GLU A 46 -3.48 2.41 13.73
C GLU A 46 -3.75 1.19 12.83
N ALA A 47 -3.46 1.30 11.55
CA ALA A 47 -3.74 0.24 10.58
C ALA A 47 -2.63 0.16 9.50
N PRO A 48 -1.46 -0.40 9.83
CA PRO A 48 -0.43 -0.69 8.84
C PRO A 48 -0.82 -1.91 8.00
N LEU A 49 -0.79 -1.79 6.67
CA LEU A 49 -1.18 -2.85 5.74
C LEU A 49 -0.07 -3.17 4.72
N ASP A 50 0.18 -4.45 4.55
CA ASP A 50 1.02 -4.98 3.47
C ASP A 50 0.12 -5.40 2.29
N VAL A 51 0.20 -4.67 1.17
CA VAL A 51 -0.62 -4.93 -0.01
C VAL A 51 0.04 -5.87 -1.02
N ARG A 52 1.10 -6.57 -0.62
CA ARG A 52 1.71 -7.63 -1.41
C ARG A 52 0.78 -8.85 -1.48
N LYS A 53 1.09 -9.76 -2.40
CA LYS A 53 0.39 -11.05 -2.46
C LYS A 53 0.55 -11.82 -1.16
N GLU A 54 -0.45 -12.63 -0.84
CA GLU A 54 -0.43 -13.49 0.35
C GLU A 54 0.83 -14.36 0.42
N SER A 55 1.27 -14.95 -0.70
CA SER A 55 2.49 -15.76 -0.74
C SER A 55 3.76 -14.97 -0.41
N GLU A 56 3.85 -13.70 -0.81
CA GLU A 56 4.96 -12.81 -0.43
C GLU A 56 4.93 -12.48 1.07
N TYR A 57 3.73 -12.22 1.59
CA TYR A 57 3.51 -11.91 2.99
C TYR A 57 3.83 -13.12 3.89
N GLN A 58 3.33 -14.30 3.53
CA GLN A 58 3.61 -15.54 4.27
C GLN A 58 5.09 -15.93 4.22
N SER A 59 5.80 -15.59 3.15
CA SER A 59 7.24 -15.82 3.06
C SER A 59 8.00 -15.01 4.11
N GLU A 60 7.74 -13.73 4.22
CA GLU A 60 8.35 -12.84 5.22
C GLU A 60 7.58 -11.51 5.28
N HIS A 61 7.24 -11.03 6.47
CA HIS A 61 6.58 -9.75 6.66
C HIS A 61 6.99 -9.05 7.96
N VAL A 62 6.60 -7.79 8.11
CA VAL A 62 6.81 -7.02 9.34
C VAL A 62 5.84 -7.49 10.41
N VAL A 63 6.36 -7.85 11.59
CA VAL A 63 5.54 -8.29 12.72
C VAL A 63 4.56 -7.18 13.14
N GLY A 64 3.27 -7.52 13.19
CA GLY A 64 2.20 -6.58 13.55
C GLY A 64 1.59 -5.80 12.38
N VAL A 65 1.98 -6.11 11.15
CA VAL A 65 1.36 -5.58 9.92
C VAL A 65 0.41 -6.63 9.35
N GLU A 66 -0.79 -6.24 8.97
CA GLU A 66 -1.78 -7.13 8.36
C GLU A 66 -1.60 -7.20 6.84
N ASN A 67 -1.96 -8.34 6.25
CA ASN A 67 -1.95 -8.49 4.80
C ASN A 67 -3.29 -8.09 4.21
N PHE A 68 -3.26 -7.18 3.25
CA PHE A 68 -4.43 -6.74 2.49
C PHE A 68 -4.09 -6.73 0.98
N PRO A 69 -4.05 -7.90 0.34
CA PRO A 69 -3.53 -8.04 -1.01
C PRO A 69 -4.27 -7.17 -2.03
N LEU A 70 -3.51 -6.43 -2.85
CA LEU A 70 -4.07 -5.59 -3.91
C LEU A 70 -4.94 -6.39 -4.89
N ASP A 71 -4.61 -7.66 -5.13
CA ASP A 71 -5.34 -8.53 -6.07
C ASP A 71 -6.80 -8.76 -5.62
N PHE A 72 -7.09 -8.65 -4.33
CA PHE A 72 -8.42 -8.85 -3.73
C PHE A 72 -9.01 -7.58 -3.11
N ILE A 73 -8.45 -6.42 -3.43
CA ILE A 73 -8.82 -5.15 -2.78
C ILE A 73 -10.33 -4.87 -2.84
N HIS A 74 -10.98 -5.13 -3.97
CA HIS A 74 -12.42 -4.87 -4.12
C HIS A 74 -13.28 -5.85 -3.31
N SER A 75 -12.86 -7.11 -3.21
CA SER A 75 -13.58 -8.13 -2.45
C SER A 75 -13.50 -7.89 -0.93
N ASN A 76 -12.37 -7.36 -0.47
CA ASN A 76 -12.10 -7.17 0.96
C ASN A 76 -12.39 -5.74 1.42
N PHE A 77 -12.84 -4.86 0.51
CA PHE A 77 -13.01 -3.43 0.82
C PHE A 77 -14.03 -3.16 1.93
N ALA A 78 -14.98 -4.07 2.16
CA ALA A 78 -15.95 -3.97 3.24
C ALA A 78 -15.31 -3.93 4.66
N GLU A 79 -14.07 -4.40 4.80
CA GLU A 79 -13.30 -4.39 6.05
C GLU A 79 -12.66 -3.02 6.32
N ILE A 80 -12.58 -2.16 5.30
CA ILE A 80 -11.95 -0.84 5.39
C ILE A 80 -12.91 0.17 6.01
N LYS A 81 -12.43 0.85 7.06
CA LYS A 81 -13.17 1.91 7.76
C LYS A 81 -12.70 3.28 7.26
N PRO A 82 -13.58 4.13 6.69
CA PRO A 82 -13.18 5.40 6.09
C PRO A 82 -12.49 6.38 7.04
N ASP A 83 -12.78 6.28 8.34
CA ASP A 83 -12.27 7.22 9.36
C ASP A 83 -10.91 6.80 9.98
N LYS A 84 -10.40 5.62 9.63
CA LYS A 84 -9.09 5.16 10.10
C LYS A 84 -7.93 5.76 9.30
N GLU A 85 -6.76 5.84 9.96
CA GLU A 85 -5.49 6.11 9.29
C GLU A 85 -4.89 4.78 8.79
N TYR A 86 -4.67 4.67 7.48
CA TYR A 86 -4.02 3.53 6.86
C TYR A 86 -2.62 3.89 6.38
N VAL A 87 -1.66 3.04 6.71
CA VAL A 87 -0.29 3.16 6.21
C VAL A 87 0.01 1.93 5.37
N LEU A 88 0.20 2.14 4.07
CA LEU A 88 0.30 1.07 3.09
C LEU A 88 1.74 0.88 2.62
N HIS A 89 2.20 -0.35 2.53
CA HIS A 89 3.41 -0.68 1.81
C HIS A 89 3.22 -1.88 0.88
N CYS A 90 4.07 -1.97 -0.14
CA CYS A 90 4.21 -3.16 -0.95
C CYS A 90 5.69 -3.54 -1.06
N ALA A 91 6.13 -4.23 -2.11
CA ALA A 91 7.54 -4.60 -2.27
C ALA A 91 8.46 -3.38 -2.50
N SER A 92 8.06 -2.41 -3.34
CA SER A 92 8.90 -1.30 -3.81
C SER A 92 8.17 0.03 -4.02
N GLY A 93 6.92 0.15 -3.56
CA GLY A 93 6.15 1.40 -3.60
C GLY A 93 5.18 1.57 -4.78
N TYR A 94 5.09 0.63 -5.74
CA TYR A 94 4.18 0.75 -6.88
C TYR A 94 2.74 0.30 -6.56
N ARG A 95 2.58 -0.91 -6.03
CA ARG A 95 1.26 -1.48 -5.67
C ARG A 95 0.58 -0.71 -4.55
N SER A 96 1.33 -0.21 -3.59
CA SER A 96 0.82 0.59 -2.46
C SER A 96 0.23 1.92 -2.91
N LEU A 97 0.80 2.59 -3.91
CA LEU A 97 0.22 3.79 -4.49
C LEU A 97 -1.11 3.52 -5.22
N ILE A 98 -1.21 2.38 -5.92
CA ILE A 98 -2.48 1.96 -6.55
C ILE A 98 -3.53 1.68 -5.46
N ALA A 99 -3.18 0.92 -4.43
CA ALA A 99 -4.07 0.64 -3.31
C ALA A 99 -4.54 1.94 -2.62
N ALA A 100 -3.61 2.87 -2.34
CA ALA A 100 -3.92 4.16 -1.75
C ALA A 100 -4.89 4.98 -2.61
N SER A 101 -4.70 4.99 -3.93
CA SER A 101 -5.63 5.66 -4.86
C SER A 101 -7.04 5.04 -4.81
N ILE A 102 -7.14 3.71 -4.71
CA ILE A 102 -8.42 3.01 -4.59
C ILE A 102 -9.07 3.33 -3.23
N PHE A 103 -8.30 3.36 -2.14
CA PHE A 103 -8.80 3.73 -0.81
C PHE A 103 -9.39 5.14 -0.83
N MET A 104 -8.64 6.11 -1.37
CA MET A 104 -9.10 7.50 -1.47
C MET A 104 -10.34 7.64 -2.36
N ALA A 105 -10.40 6.94 -3.50
CA ALA A 105 -11.57 6.93 -4.39
C ALA A 105 -12.83 6.37 -3.71
N ASN A 106 -12.66 5.55 -2.67
CA ASN A 106 -13.75 4.99 -1.87
C ASN A 106 -13.96 5.73 -0.53
N GLY A 107 -13.45 6.95 -0.40
CA GLY A 107 -13.75 7.85 0.71
C GLY A 107 -12.84 7.75 1.94
N VAL A 108 -11.78 6.93 1.90
CA VAL A 108 -10.77 6.92 2.97
C VAL A 108 -9.92 8.18 2.88
N LYS A 109 -9.91 8.99 3.93
CA LYS A 109 -9.26 10.31 3.92
C LYS A 109 -7.78 10.26 4.29
N ASN A 110 -7.42 9.35 5.18
CA ASN A 110 -6.09 9.29 5.80
C ASN A 110 -5.34 8.04 5.29
N VAL A 111 -4.69 8.17 4.15
CA VAL A 111 -3.88 7.11 3.55
C VAL A 111 -2.48 7.61 3.30
N THR A 112 -1.50 6.83 3.74
CA THR A 112 -0.08 7.14 3.60
C THR A 112 0.66 5.96 2.96
N ASP A 113 1.54 6.23 2.02
CA ASP A 113 2.42 5.26 1.37
C ASP A 113 3.79 5.21 2.05
N VAL A 114 4.39 4.03 2.15
CA VAL A 114 5.78 3.87 2.60
C VAL A 114 6.70 3.80 1.39
N ARG A 115 7.51 4.84 1.19
CA ARG A 115 8.49 4.90 0.10
C ARG A 115 9.49 3.75 0.17
N GLY A 116 9.82 3.18 -0.99
CA GLY A 116 10.73 2.05 -1.12
C GLY A 116 10.13 0.70 -0.70
N GLY A 117 8.99 0.71 0.02
CA GLY A 117 8.26 -0.50 0.39
C GLY A 117 9.06 -1.46 1.27
N PHE A 118 8.70 -2.74 1.21
CA PHE A 118 9.29 -3.80 2.04
C PHE A 118 10.80 -3.94 1.86
N LYS A 119 11.31 -3.65 0.66
CA LYS A 119 12.75 -3.66 0.39
C LYS A 119 13.50 -2.72 1.34
N ASP A 120 13.08 -1.46 1.41
CA ASP A 120 13.74 -0.47 2.26
C ASP A 120 13.39 -0.66 3.75
N ILE A 121 12.20 -1.20 4.04
CA ILE A 121 11.77 -1.53 5.41
C ILE A 121 12.69 -2.59 6.04
N LYS A 122 13.08 -3.61 5.30
CA LYS A 122 14.02 -4.66 5.79
C LYS A 122 15.34 -4.06 6.26
N ASP A 123 15.85 -3.06 5.58
CA ASP A 123 17.13 -2.41 5.89
C ASP A 123 17.09 -1.56 7.17
N THR A 124 15.89 -1.33 7.74
CA THR A 124 15.73 -0.57 9.00
C THR A 124 16.01 -1.38 10.27
N GLY A 125 16.18 -2.69 10.16
CA GLY A 125 16.32 -3.58 11.31
C GLY A 125 15.03 -3.75 12.14
N ILE A 126 13.86 -3.47 11.54
CA ILE A 126 12.57 -3.77 12.16
C ILE A 126 12.38 -5.29 12.30
N LYS A 127 11.60 -5.71 13.31
CA LYS A 127 11.32 -7.14 13.52
C LYS A 127 10.47 -7.70 12.38
N LEU A 128 11.01 -8.69 11.71
CA LEU A 128 10.34 -9.47 10.67
C LEU A 128 9.98 -10.86 11.21
N THR A 129 9.08 -11.55 10.52
CA THR A 129 8.83 -12.98 10.73
C THR A 129 10.01 -13.79 10.20
N GLU A 130 10.08 -15.08 10.57
CA GLU A 130 11.05 -15.98 9.97
C GLU A 130 10.78 -16.12 8.47
N TYR A 131 11.86 -16.14 7.69
CA TYR A 131 11.75 -16.31 6.24
C TYR A 131 11.37 -17.76 5.90
N VAL A 132 10.28 -17.90 5.14
CA VAL A 132 9.85 -19.19 4.58
C VAL A 132 9.91 -19.12 3.06
N CYS A 133 10.58 -20.09 2.43
CA CYS A 133 10.68 -20.11 0.98
C CYS A 133 9.27 -20.23 0.35
N PRO A 134 8.91 -19.35 -0.61
CA PRO A 134 7.58 -19.40 -1.24
C PRO A 134 7.22 -20.75 -1.88
N THR A 135 8.21 -21.53 -2.32
CA THR A 135 7.99 -22.88 -2.88
C THR A 135 7.57 -23.93 -1.86
N THR A 136 7.75 -23.66 -0.58
CA THR A 136 7.27 -24.55 0.52
C THR A 136 5.84 -24.25 0.96
N LEU A 137 5.24 -23.17 0.42
CA LEU A 137 3.86 -22.76 0.71
C LEU A 137 2.84 -23.28 -0.32
N LEU A 138 3.26 -24.20 -1.21
CA LEU A 138 2.43 -24.82 -2.25
C LEU A 138 1.78 -26.11 -1.75
#